data_dcbc6ef4ab0b795c11dd1aa6583c223a
#
_entry.id   dcbc6ef4ab0b795c11dd1aa6583c223a
#
_cell.length_a   1.000
_cell.length_b   1.000
_cell.length_c   1.000
_cell.angle_alpha   90.00
_cell.angle_beta   90.00
_cell.angle_gamma   90.00
#
_symmetry.space_group_name_H-M   'P 1'
#
loop_
_entity.id
_entity.type
_entity.pdbx_description
1 polymer ?
#
loop_
_entity_poly.entity_id
_entity_poly.type
_entity_poly.pdbx_seq_one_letter_code
_entity_poly.pdbx_strand_id
1 'polypeptide(L)'
;VAERAARVLALLFASLWMAAGARAAESPFANWAAIVVAGDHEDSDGHSTEGFDNARRDVSRDLLKLGFAPANLAQFSMHPRLYHSEKLSRSAPSTILKGLLKLTQKASAGCLVYFSSHGEPDGIIVGDYVVPPSALAEVVDHACGARPTVVILSACFSGAMLPPLKGPDRMILTAARRDRTSFGCGQSDHYPYFDQCVLESWGASRSFPDLATRARACVATREKAEHLTPHSEPQFWIGPKALASLPRWP
;
A
#
# COMPACT_ATOMS: atom_id res chain seq x y z
N VAL A 1 -34.56 -21.48 56.63
CA VAL A 1 -35.13 -21.07 55.30
C VAL A 1 -34.41 -19.83 54.77
N ALA A 2 -34.05 -18.83 55.64
CA ALA A 2 -33.38 -17.61 55.26
C ALA A 2 -31.91 -17.80 54.77
N GLU A 3 -31.17 -18.75 55.36
CA GLU A 3 -29.76 -19.00 54.94
C GLU A 3 -29.61 -19.66 53.57
N ARG A 4 -30.59 -20.43 53.11
CA ARG A 4 -30.56 -21.06 51.79
C ARG A 4 -30.85 -20.03 50.66
N ALA A 5 -31.67 -19.02 50.92
CA ALA A 5 -31.97 -17.95 49.98
C ALA A 5 -30.78 -17.02 49.75
N ALA A 6 -30.00 -16.73 50.81
CA ALA A 6 -28.78 -15.90 50.70
C ALA A 6 -27.66 -16.56 49.90
N ARG A 7 -27.48 -17.86 49.96
CA ARG A 7 -26.46 -18.61 49.20
C ARG A 7 -26.81 -18.74 47.72
N VAL A 8 -28.08 -18.83 47.36
CA VAL A 8 -28.52 -18.86 45.94
C VAL A 8 -28.37 -17.49 45.29
N LEU A 9 -28.65 -16.39 46.01
CA LEU A 9 -28.45 -15.02 45.48
C LEU A 9 -26.95 -14.70 45.24
N ALA A 10 -26.05 -15.15 46.14
CA ALA A 10 -24.61 -14.92 46.00
C ALA A 10 -24.00 -15.68 44.79
N LEU A 11 -24.54 -16.84 44.45
CA LEU A 11 -24.09 -17.59 43.25
C LEU A 11 -24.60 -17.01 41.93
N LEU A 12 -25.73 -16.32 41.93
CA LEU A 12 -26.27 -15.63 40.76
C LEU A 12 -25.52 -14.31 40.45
N PHE A 13 -24.98 -13.61 41.45
CA PHE A 13 -24.16 -12.40 41.24
C PHE A 13 -22.74 -12.73 40.82
N ALA A 14 -22.17 -13.87 41.18
CA ALA A 14 -20.83 -14.28 40.75
C ALA A 14 -20.77 -14.66 39.26
N SER A 15 -21.89 -15.10 38.65
CA SER A 15 -21.92 -15.49 37.22
C SER A 15 -22.13 -14.33 36.24
N LEU A 16 -22.46 -13.13 36.70
CA LEU A 16 -22.61 -11.95 35.82
C LEU A 16 -21.30 -11.18 35.56
N TRP A 17 -20.21 -11.52 36.23
CA TRP A 17 -18.93 -10.79 36.11
C TRP A 17 -17.92 -11.39 35.14
N MET A 18 -18.22 -12.53 34.51
CA MET A 18 -17.30 -13.22 33.59
C MET A 18 -17.55 -12.94 32.08
N ALA A 19 -18.45 -12.04 31.75
CA ALA A 19 -18.67 -11.64 30.34
C ALA A 19 -17.99 -10.31 29.99
N ALA A 20 -16.83 -10.02 30.57
CA ALA A 20 -15.90 -9.08 29.99
C ALA A 20 -15.28 -9.74 28.75
N GLY A 21 -16.02 -9.75 27.65
CA GLY A 21 -15.51 -10.25 26.37
C GLY A 21 -14.18 -9.60 26.08
N ALA A 22 -13.13 -10.40 25.94
CA ALA A 22 -11.85 -9.96 25.45
C ALA A 22 -12.11 -9.26 24.11
N ARG A 23 -12.11 -7.94 24.11
CA ARG A 23 -12.16 -7.14 22.88
C ARG A 23 -10.90 -7.52 22.14
N ALA A 24 -11.01 -8.18 21.00
CA ALA A 24 -9.86 -8.42 20.13
C ALA A 24 -9.17 -7.07 19.94
N ALA A 25 -7.86 -7.03 20.20
CA ALA A 25 -7.11 -5.80 20.04
C ALA A 25 -7.30 -5.32 18.60
N GLU A 26 -7.73 -4.06 18.45
CA GLU A 26 -7.93 -3.47 17.13
C GLU A 26 -6.57 -3.45 16.40
N SER A 27 -6.58 -3.78 15.10
CA SER A 27 -5.36 -3.77 14.32
C SER A 27 -4.69 -2.39 14.38
N PRO A 28 -3.35 -2.31 14.51
CA PRO A 28 -2.64 -1.05 14.49
C PRO A 28 -2.82 -0.26 13.19
N PHE A 29 -3.34 -0.91 12.13
CA PHE A 29 -3.63 -0.31 10.83
C PHE A 29 -5.11 0.08 10.64
N ALA A 30 -6.00 -0.23 11.58
CA ALA A 30 -7.43 0.03 11.43
C ALA A 30 -7.76 1.52 11.17
N ASN A 31 -6.97 2.42 11.74
CA ASN A 31 -7.12 3.88 11.57
C ASN A 31 -6.07 4.49 10.61
N TRP A 32 -5.57 3.71 9.65
CA TRP A 32 -4.69 4.18 8.57
C TRP A 32 -5.51 4.46 7.31
N ALA A 33 -5.21 5.58 6.64
CA ALA A 33 -5.70 5.86 5.29
C ALA A 33 -4.83 5.12 4.28
N ALA A 34 -5.44 4.44 3.31
CA ALA A 34 -4.70 3.78 2.24
C ALA A 34 -5.30 4.07 0.87
N ILE A 35 -4.47 4.36 -0.10
CA ILE A 35 -4.84 4.34 -1.52
C ILE A 35 -3.97 3.33 -2.27
N VAL A 36 -4.61 2.59 -3.19
CA VAL A 36 -3.94 1.67 -4.10
C VAL A 36 -4.39 1.99 -5.52
N VAL A 37 -3.44 2.32 -6.38
CA VAL A 37 -3.69 2.90 -7.70
C VAL A 37 -3.08 2.01 -8.78
N ALA A 38 -3.91 1.54 -9.72
CA ALA A 38 -3.48 1.13 -11.04
C ALA A 38 -3.50 2.38 -11.93
N GLY A 39 -2.32 2.91 -12.25
CA GLY A 39 -2.19 4.18 -12.96
C GLY A 39 -2.37 4.06 -14.46
N ASP A 40 -2.17 2.87 -15.03
CA ASP A 40 -2.28 2.58 -16.45
C ASP A 40 -3.03 1.27 -16.70
N HIS A 41 -3.29 0.95 -17.96
CA HIS A 41 -3.97 -0.26 -18.43
C HIS A 41 -3.39 -0.79 -19.76
N GLU A 42 -2.34 -0.18 -20.26
CA GLU A 42 -1.64 -0.58 -21.47
C GLU A 42 -0.23 -1.08 -21.11
N ASP A 43 0.34 -1.92 -21.94
CA ASP A 43 1.76 -2.27 -21.89
C ASP A 43 2.61 -1.23 -22.66
N SER A 44 3.92 -1.45 -22.74
CA SER A 44 4.83 -0.52 -23.45
C SER A 44 4.57 -0.41 -24.96
N ASP A 45 3.84 -1.36 -25.53
CA ASP A 45 3.50 -1.42 -26.96
C ASP A 45 2.08 -0.91 -27.23
N GLY A 46 1.37 -0.44 -26.21
CA GLY A 46 0.00 0.07 -26.29
C GLY A 46 -1.08 -1.02 -26.32
N HIS A 47 -0.74 -2.27 -25.97
CA HIS A 47 -1.74 -3.32 -25.82
C HIS A 47 -2.29 -3.34 -24.40
N SER A 48 -3.58 -3.71 -24.28
CA SER A 48 -4.22 -3.80 -22.97
C SER A 48 -3.55 -4.83 -22.08
N THR A 49 -3.27 -4.46 -20.82
CA THR A 49 -2.76 -5.34 -19.78
C THR A 49 -3.60 -5.21 -18.50
N GLU A 50 -3.76 -6.32 -17.78
CA GLU A 50 -4.39 -6.34 -16.45
C GLU A 50 -3.36 -6.28 -15.31
N GLY A 51 -2.06 -6.27 -15.60
CA GLY A 51 -0.99 -6.41 -14.63
C GLY A 51 -1.07 -5.39 -13.50
N PHE A 52 -1.34 -4.13 -13.81
CA PHE A 52 -1.48 -3.05 -12.81
C PHE A 52 -2.74 -3.20 -11.97
N ASP A 53 -3.87 -3.58 -12.57
CA ASP A 53 -5.13 -3.80 -11.85
C ASP A 53 -5.09 -5.08 -11.00
N ASN A 54 -4.41 -6.13 -11.46
CA ASN A 54 -4.14 -7.32 -10.66
C ASN A 54 -3.33 -6.96 -9.41
N ALA A 55 -2.26 -6.17 -9.56
CA ALA A 55 -1.45 -5.69 -8.44
C ALA A 55 -2.29 -4.84 -7.48
N ARG A 56 -3.06 -3.86 -7.97
CA ARG A 56 -3.98 -3.03 -7.18
C ARG A 56 -4.91 -3.90 -6.33
N ARG A 57 -5.57 -4.88 -6.95
CA ARG A 57 -6.53 -5.76 -6.29
C ARG A 57 -5.88 -6.58 -5.18
N ASP A 58 -4.75 -7.18 -5.48
CA ASP A 58 -4.14 -8.15 -4.57
C ASP A 58 -3.38 -7.47 -3.43
N VAL A 59 -2.74 -6.33 -3.67
CA VAL A 59 -2.19 -5.45 -2.62
C VAL A 59 -3.31 -4.96 -1.70
N SER A 60 -4.44 -4.52 -2.26
CA SER A 60 -5.58 -4.09 -1.45
C SER A 60 -6.11 -5.20 -0.55
N ARG A 61 -6.17 -6.43 -1.07
CA ARG A 61 -6.57 -7.62 -0.29
C ARG A 61 -5.60 -7.90 0.86
N ASP A 62 -4.31 -7.77 0.63
CA ASP A 62 -3.32 -8.01 1.67
C ASP A 62 -3.27 -6.88 2.71
N LEU A 63 -3.54 -5.63 2.33
CA LEU A 63 -3.76 -4.55 3.28
C LEU A 63 -4.97 -4.82 4.19
N LEU A 64 -6.09 -5.30 3.63
CA LEU A 64 -7.27 -5.68 4.43
C LEU A 64 -6.97 -6.82 5.40
N LYS A 65 -6.21 -7.85 4.98
CA LYS A 65 -5.76 -8.94 5.86
C LYS A 65 -4.82 -8.43 6.96
N LEU A 66 -4.01 -7.42 6.68
CA LEU A 66 -3.14 -6.77 7.67
C LEU A 66 -3.93 -5.95 8.69
N GLY A 67 -5.21 -5.69 8.39
CA GLY A 67 -6.15 -5.03 9.31
C GLY A 67 -6.39 -3.56 9.01
N PHE A 68 -6.11 -3.09 7.78
CA PHE A 68 -6.66 -1.82 7.33
C PHE A 68 -8.19 -1.91 7.26
N ALA A 69 -8.88 -0.89 7.76
CA ALA A 69 -10.34 -0.87 7.69
C ALA A 69 -10.80 -0.65 6.24
N PRO A 70 -11.79 -1.42 5.73
CA PRO A 70 -12.30 -1.24 4.36
C PRO A 70 -12.79 0.18 4.06
N ALA A 71 -13.33 0.87 5.07
CA ALA A 71 -13.80 2.25 4.94
C ALA A 71 -12.66 3.28 4.78
N ASN A 72 -11.43 2.90 5.11
CA ASN A 72 -10.23 3.72 5.08
C ASN A 72 -9.28 3.36 3.92
N LEU A 73 -9.71 2.47 3.02
CA LEU A 73 -8.98 2.06 1.84
C LEU A 73 -9.76 2.46 0.59
N ALA A 74 -9.12 3.18 -0.33
CA ALA A 74 -9.67 3.50 -1.64
C ALA A 74 -8.79 2.93 -2.75
N GLN A 75 -9.44 2.44 -3.79
CA GLN A 75 -8.79 1.81 -4.93
C GLN A 75 -9.14 2.58 -6.21
N PHE A 76 -8.16 2.68 -7.11
CA PHE A 76 -8.27 3.41 -8.36
C PHE A 76 -7.83 2.53 -9.53
N SER A 77 -8.60 2.57 -10.62
CA SER A 77 -8.37 1.84 -11.87
C SER A 77 -8.62 2.75 -13.06
N MET A 78 -7.94 2.51 -14.17
CA MET A 78 -8.23 3.19 -15.43
C MET A 78 -9.61 2.77 -15.98
N HIS A 79 -10.02 1.54 -15.72
CA HIS A 79 -11.29 0.95 -16.18
C HIS A 79 -12.17 0.44 -15.03
N PRO A 80 -12.59 1.30 -14.08
CA PRO A 80 -13.33 0.86 -12.89
C PRO A 80 -14.63 0.12 -13.21
N ARG A 81 -15.20 0.35 -14.39
CA ARG A 81 -16.44 -0.32 -14.84
C ARG A 81 -16.25 -1.79 -15.20
N LEU A 82 -15.03 -2.25 -15.44
CA LEU A 82 -14.77 -3.67 -15.72
C LEU A 82 -14.85 -4.52 -14.44
N TYR A 83 -14.72 -3.91 -13.27
CA TYR A 83 -14.67 -4.57 -11.96
C TYR A 83 -15.92 -4.28 -11.14
N HIS A 84 -17.10 -4.70 -11.65
CA HIS A 84 -18.43 -4.38 -11.09
C HIS A 84 -18.63 -4.79 -9.62
N SER A 85 -17.91 -5.82 -9.15
CA SER A 85 -17.96 -6.28 -7.75
C SER A 85 -17.13 -5.44 -6.80
N GLU A 86 -16.30 -4.53 -7.32
CA GLU A 86 -15.37 -3.71 -6.56
C GLU A 86 -15.81 -2.24 -6.54
N LYS A 87 -15.60 -1.57 -5.41
CA LYS A 87 -15.87 -0.14 -5.28
C LYS A 87 -14.65 0.67 -5.70
N LEU A 88 -14.52 0.91 -7.01
CA LEU A 88 -13.38 1.61 -7.60
C LEU A 88 -13.73 3.03 -8.06
N SER A 89 -12.73 3.90 -8.03
CA SER A 89 -12.75 5.20 -8.69
C SER A 89 -11.83 5.20 -9.91
N ARG A 90 -12.07 6.09 -10.87
CA ARG A 90 -11.18 6.26 -12.02
C ARG A 90 -9.82 6.79 -11.57
N SER A 91 -8.75 6.22 -12.09
CA SER A 91 -7.39 6.72 -11.94
C SER A 91 -7.25 8.03 -12.71
N ALA A 92 -7.27 9.14 -11.97
CA ALA A 92 -6.97 10.47 -12.45
C ALA A 92 -6.35 11.27 -11.31
N PRO A 93 -5.33 12.12 -11.53
CA PRO A 93 -4.61 12.81 -10.47
C PRO A 93 -5.51 13.54 -9.48
N SER A 94 -6.50 14.29 -9.97
CA SER A 94 -7.44 15.03 -9.12
C SER A 94 -8.39 14.11 -8.33
N THR A 95 -8.77 12.95 -8.89
CA THR A 95 -9.64 11.98 -8.20
C THR A 95 -8.88 11.26 -7.10
N ILE A 96 -7.63 10.91 -7.35
CA ILE A 96 -6.72 10.28 -6.38
C ILE A 96 -6.47 11.23 -5.20
N LEU A 97 -6.12 12.51 -5.48
CA LEU A 97 -5.94 13.53 -4.44
C LEU A 97 -7.18 13.69 -3.56
N LYS A 98 -8.36 13.86 -4.19
CA LYS A 98 -9.64 13.99 -3.45
C LYS A 98 -9.94 12.74 -2.61
N GLY A 99 -9.64 11.55 -3.14
CA GLY A 99 -9.81 10.30 -2.43
C GLY A 99 -8.91 10.21 -1.20
N LEU A 100 -7.63 10.51 -1.34
CA LEU A 100 -6.68 10.48 -0.22
C LEU A 100 -7.05 11.52 0.84
N LEU A 101 -7.37 12.76 0.47
CA LEU A 101 -7.82 13.80 1.40
C LEU A 101 -9.07 13.39 2.18
N LYS A 102 -10.05 12.78 1.51
CA LYS A 102 -11.27 12.29 2.17
C LYS A 102 -10.98 11.19 3.18
N LEU A 103 -10.04 10.30 2.89
CA LEU A 103 -9.64 9.22 3.80
C LEU A 103 -8.90 9.77 5.01
N THR A 104 -7.96 10.69 4.81
CA THR A 104 -7.13 11.25 5.89
C THR A 104 -7.90 12.17 6.84
N GLN A 105 -9.07 12.64 6.45
CA GLN A 105 -10.01 13.31 7.38
C GLN A 105 -10.63 12.35 8.40
N LYS A 106 -10.70 11.06 8.09
CA LYS A 106 -11.32 10.04 8.93
C LYS A 106 -10.27 9.17 9.63
N ALA A 107 -9.22 8.76 8.90
CA ALA A 107 -8.16 7.90 9.37
C ALA A 107 -6.93 8.75 9.69
N SER A 108 -6.58 8.85 10.98
CA SER A 108 -5.59 9.80 11.47
C SER A 108 -4.28 9.16 11.94
N ALA A 109 -4.19 7.82 12.01
CA ALA A 109 -3.03 7.15 12.60
C ALA A 109 -1.83 7.02 11.64
N GLY A 110 -2.10 6.97 10.32
CA GLY A 110 -1.04 6.84 9.30
C GLY A 110 -1.59 6.88 7.89
N CYS A 111 -0.69 6.87 6.92
CA CYS A 111 -1.00 6.85 5.49
C CYS A 111 -0.25 5.72 4.77
N LEU A 112 -0.90 5.13 3.76
CA LEU A 112 -0.25 4.28 2.77
C LEU A 112 -0.65 4.72 1.37
N VAL A 113 0.34 4.90 0.51
CA VAL A 113 0.18 5.26 -0.90
C VAL A 113 0.89 4.23 -1.75
N TYR A 114 0.14 3.48 -2.56
CA TYR A 114 0.66 2.47 -3.46
C TYR A 114 0.28 2.80 -4.90
N PHE A 115 1.26 2.82 -5.78
CA PHE A 115 1.06 2.92 -7.22
C PHE A 115 1.65 1.72 -7.93
N SER A 116 0.89 1.14 -8.85
CA SER A 116 1.35 0.22 -9.88
C SER A 116 1.02 0.85 -11.23
N SER A 117 2.04 1.20 -12.02
CA SER A 117 1.89 1.93 -13.27
C SER A 117 3.16 1.92 -14.10
N HIS A 118 3.10 2.53 -15.28
CA HIS A 118 4.29 2.97 -15.99
C HIS A 118 4.93 4.19 -15.31
N GLY A 119 6.18 4.45 -15.67
CA GLY A 119 6.93 5.61 -15.23
C GLY A 119 7.91 6.08 -16.28
N GLU A 120 8.16 7.36 -16.25
CA GLU A 120 9.14 8.07 -17.08
C GLU A 120 10.16 8.78 -16.19
N PRO A 121 11.28 9.25 -16.75
CA PRO A 121 12.26 10.04 -15.99
C PRO A 121 11.66 11.24 -15.26
N ASP A 122 10.58 11.82 -15.82
CA ASP A 122 9.91 13.01 -15.32
C ASP A 122 8.74 12.71 -14.35
N GLY A 123 8.35 11.45 -14.17
CA GLY A 123 7.28 11.12 -13.21
C GLY A 123 6.63 9.75 -13.40
N ILE A 124 5.55 9.55 -12.66
CA ILE A 124 4.71 8.35 -12.74
C ILE A 124 3.49 8.61 -13.63
N ILE A 125 3.11 7.64 -14.46
CA ILE A 125 1.95 7.75 -15.36
C ILE A 125 0.67 7.52 -14.57
N VAL A 126 -0.32 8.40 -14.78
CA VAL A 126 -1.68 8.24 -14.26
C VAL A 126 -2.67 8.61 -15.37
N GLY A 127 -3.11 7.62 -16.13
CA GLY A 127 -3.86 7.83 -17.36
C GLY A 127 -3.04 8.64 -18.38
N ASP A 128 -3.62 9.71 -18.88
CA ASP A 128 -2.98 10.57 -19.88
C ASP A 128 -1.98 11.57 -19.26
N TYR A 129 -1.68 11.44 -17.96
CA TYR A 129 -0.87 12.42 -17.23
C TYR A 129 0.43 11.81 -16.71
N VAL A 130 1.52 12.54 -16.86
CA VAL A 130 2.77 12.32 -16.13
C VAL A 130 2.68 13.14 -14.84
N VAL A 131 2.65 12.47 -13.69
CA VAL A 131 2.66 13.11 -12.37
C VAL A 131 4.09 13.30 -11.92
N PRO A 132 4.62 14.55 -11.92
CA PRO A 132 6.01 14.78 -11.57
C PRO A 132 6.30 14.53 -10.09
N PRO A 133 7.57 14.26 -9.72
CA PRO A 133 7.98 13.96 -8.37
C PRO A 133 7.54 15.00 -7.33
N SER A 134 7.64 16.29 -7.64
CA SER A 134 7.21 17.38 -6.76
C SER A 134 5.69 17.36 -6.50
N ALA A 135 4.89 17.11 -7.55
CA ALA A 135 3.43 17.08 -7.40
C ALA A 135 2.96 15.92 -6.53
N LEU A 136 3.56 14.71 -6.67
CA LEU A 136 3.23 13.60 -5.78
C LEU A 136 3.67 13.91 -4.34
N ALA A 137 4.83 14.54 -4.15
CA ALA A 137 5.29 14.94 -2.82
C ALA A 137 4.32 15.94 -2.17
N GLU A 138 3.87 16.96 -2.90
CA GLU A 138 2.88 17.94 -2.42
C GLU A 138 1.56 17.27 -2.02
N VAL A 139 1.08 16.30 -2.82
CA VAL A 139 -0.13 15.52 -2.51
C VAL A 139 0.03 14.76 -1.20
N VAL A 140 1.16 14.07 -1.03
CA VAL A 140 1.45 13.29 0.19
C VAL A 140 1.67 14.19 1.39
N ASP A 141 2.36 15.32 1.23
CA ASP A 141 2.56 16.33 2.27
C ASP A 141 1.24 16.91 2.76
N HIS A 142 0.40 17.31 1.83
CA HIS A 142 -0.88 17.95 2.14
C HIS A 142 -1.89 16.97 2.77
N ALA A 143 -1.97 15.74 2.25
CA ALA A 143 -2.95 14.77 2.71
C ALA A 143 -2.50 14.02 3.97
N CYS A 144 -1.25 13.59 4.04
CA CYS A 144 -0.74 12.75 5.13
C CYS A 144 -0.09 13.57 6.26
N GLY A 145 0.48 14.75 5.95
CA GLY A 145 1.15 15.61 6.93
C GLY A 145 2.30 14.90 7.64
N ALA A 146 2.38 15.06 8.95
CA ALA A 146 3.39 14.45 9.82
C ALA A 146 3.04 13.03 10.33
N ARG A 147 2.02 12.38 9.75
CA ARG A 147 1.67 11.00 10.12
C ARG A 147 2.71 10.02 9.58
N PRO A 148 2.96 8.88 10.25
CA PRO A 148 3.71 7.79 9.67
C PRO A 148 3.15 7.44 8.29
N THR A 149 3.97 7.54 7.26
CA THR A 149 3.53 7.39 5.86
C THR A 149 4.41 6.41 5.12
N VAL A 150 3.79 5.41 4.49
CA VAL A 150 4.44 4.45 3.59
C VAL A 150 4.07 4.78 2.17
N VAL A 151 5.06 4.98 1.30
CA VAL A 151 4.89 5.20 -0.14
C VAL A 151 5.58 4.08 -0.89
N ILE A 152 4.85 3.35 -1.72
CA ILE A 152 5.36 2.26 -2.56
C ILE A 152 5.02 2.58 -4.01
N LEU A 153 6.05 2.65 -4.85
CA LEU A 153 5.92 3.05 -6.25
C LEU A 153 6.48 1.96 -7.16
N SER A 154 5.59 1.20 -7.75
CA SER A 154 5.90 0.22 -8.79
C SER A 154 5.81 0.90 -10.15
N ALA A 155 6.93 1.41 -10.63
CA ALA A 155 7.06 2.04 -11.94
C ALA A 155 8.53 2.10 -12.38
N CYS A 156 8.75 2.18 -13.68
CA CYS A 156 10.04 2.54 -14.26
C CYS A 156 10.48 3.92 -13.72
N PHE A 157 11.78 4.14 -13.56
CA PHE A 157 12.38 5.41 -13.12
C PHE A 157 11.87 5.92 -11.75
N SER A 158 11.09 5.11 -11.01
CA SER A 158 10.42 5.53 -9.78
C SER A 158 11.37 6.04 -8.68
N GLY A 159 12.65 5.72 -8.74
CA GLY A 159 13.67 6.32 -7.88
C GLY A 159 13.82 7.84 -8.04
N ALA A 160 13.34 8.43 -9.14
CA ALA A 160 13.27 9.88 -9.31
C ALA A 160 12.29 10.54 -8.33
N MET A 161 11.26 9.80 -7.92
CA MET A 161 10.25 10.24 -6.95
C MET A 161 10.78 10.31 -5.51
N LEU A 162 11.86 9.56 -5.21
CA LEU A 162 12.37 9.39 -3.85
C LEU A 162 12.88 10.69 -3.20
N PRO A 163 13.72 11.55 -3.84
CA PRO A 163 14.25 12.74 -3.19
C PRO A 163 13.19 13.70 -2.66
N PRO A 164 12.16 14.12 -3.42
CA PRO A 164 11.15 15.05 -2.93
C PRO A 164 10.17 14.42 -1.93
N LEU A 165 9.99 13.10 -1.95
CA LEU A 165 9.15 12.38 -1.00
C LEU A 165 9.80 12.18 0.36
N LYS A 166 11.11 12.36 0.52
CA LYS A 166 11.80 12.17 1.79
C LYS A 166 11.25 13.10 2.88
N GLY A 167 11.06 12.54 4.05
CA GLY A 167 10.60 13.25 5.23
C GLY A 167 10.79 12.41 6.50
N PRO A 168 10.91 13.01 7.69
CA PRO A 168 11.21 12.28 8.90
C PRO A 168 10.19 11.17 9.21
N ASP A 169 8.94 11.37 8.82
CA ASP A 169 7.81 10.49 9.10
C ASP A 169 7.49 9.54 7.94
N ARG A 170 8.40 9.39 6.94
CA ARG A 170 8.15 8.64 5.71
C ARG A 170 9.04 7.44 5.53
N MET A 171 8.45 6.41 4.97
CA MET A 171 9.12 5.28 4.36
C MET A 171 8.77 5.24 2.88
N ILE A 172 9.75 5.06 2.01
CA ILE A 172 9.58 5.05 0.57
C ILE A 172 10.26 3.81 0.01
N LEU A 173 9.54 3.08 -0.85
CA LEU A 173 10.05 1.95 -1.61
C LEU A 173 9.71 2.17 -3.09
N THR A 174 10.69 2.06 -3.97
CA THR A 174 10.52 2.24 -5.42
C THR A 174 11.01 1.04 -6.19
N ALA A 175 10.36 0.72 -7.31
CA ALA A 175 10.67 -0.46 -8.13
C ALA A 175 12.00 -0.35 -8.87
N ALA A 176 12.46 0.86 -9.14
CA ALA A 176 13.67 1.07 -9.91
C ALA A 176 14.47 2.27 -9.40
N ARG A 177 15.75 2.30 -9.74
CA ARG A 177 16.59 3.49 -9.61
C ARG A 177 16.10 4.58 -10.58
N ARG A 178 16.44 5.85 -10.30
CA ARG A 178 15.99 7.01 -11.07
C ARG A 178 16.32 6.98 -12.58
N ASP A 179 17.27 6.18 -12.97
CA ASP A 179 17.80 6.04 -14.35
C ASP A 179 17.65 4.61 -14.88
N ARG A 180 16.71 3.83 -14.32
CA ARG A 180 16.44 2.44 -14.67
C ARG A 180 14.96 2.19 -14.92
N THR A 181 14.69 1.30 -15.86
CA THR A 181 13.37 0.70 -16.01
C THR A 181 13.15 -0.41 -14.98
N SER A 182 11.90 -0.77 -14.73
CA SER A 182 11.47 -2.03 -14.12
C SER A 182 10.97 -2.98 -15.21
N PHE A 183 10.57 -4.20 -14.83
CA PHE A 183 10.22 -5.26 -15.77
C PHE A 183 8.84 -5.85 -15.48
N GLY A 184 8.32 -6.65 -16.43
CA GLY A 184 7.10 -7.40 -16.25
C GLY A 184 5.82 -6.59 -16.45
N CYS A 185 5.83 -5.64 -17.40
CA CYS A 185 4.64 -4.84 -17.71
C CYS A 185 4.01 -5.25 -19.05
N GLY A 186 4.37 -6.41 -19.59
CA GLY A 186 3.85 -6.91 -20.86
C GLY A 186 2.43 -7.47 -20.75
N GLN A 187 1.78 -7.67 -21.89
CA GLN A 187 0.40 -8.18 -21.99
C GLN A 187 0.21 -9.54 -21.29
N SER A 188 1.22 -10.41 -21.32
CA SER A 188 1.15 -11.74 -20.71
C SER A 188 1.53 -11.76 -19.22
N ASP A 189 2.04 -10.65 -18.68
CA ASP A 189 2.47 -10.59 -17.29
C ASP A 189 1.26 -10.42 -16.37
N HIS A 190 1.15 -11.32 -15.38
CA HIS A 190 0.08 -11.22 -14.40
C HIS A 190 0.27 -10.05 -13.45
N TYR A 191 1.52 -9.72 -13.13
CA TYR A 191 1.95 -8.53 -12.39
C TYR A 191 3.26 -7.99 -12.95
N PRO A 192 3.53 -6.68 -12.80
CA PRO A 192 4.90 -6.19 -12.85
C PRO A 192 5.79 -6.92 -11.85
N TYR A 193 7.06 -7.18 -12.18
CA TYR A 193 7.98 -7.97 -11.35
C TYR A 193 8.11 -7.45 -9.93
N PHE A 194 8.17 -6.13 -9.78
CA PHE A 194 8.24 -5.53 -8.47
C PHE A 194 6.96 -5.79 -7.64
N ASP A 195 5.78 -5.63 -8.24
CA ASP A 195 4.51 -5.92 -7.58
C ASP A 195 4.42 -7.39 -7.17
N GLN A 196 4.81 -8.29 -8.06
CA GLN A 196 4.86 -9.72 -7.75
C GLN A 196 5.77 -10.00 -6.56
N CYS A 197 6.99 -9.43 -6.56
CA CYS A 197 7.93 -9.60 -5.47
C CYS A 197 7.44 -8.98 -4.15
N VAL A 198 6.70 -7.87 -4.18
CA VAL A 198 6.02 -7.30 -3.01
C VAL A 198 4.99 -8.28 -2.47
N LEU A 199 4.10 -8.81 -3.33
CA LEU A 199 3.04 -9.74 -2.95
C LEU A 199 3.61 -11.08 -2.40
N GLU A 200 4.61 -11.67 -3.06
CA GLU A 200 5.27 -12.89 -2.61
C GLU A 200 5.97 -12.72 -1.26
N SER A 201 6.54 -11.54 -1.02
CA SER A 201 7.23 -11.22 0.24
C SER A 201 6.29 -10.92 1.40
N TRP A 202 5.01 -10.58 1.11
CA TRP A 202 4.07 -10.05 2.10
C TRP A 202 3.85 -11.00 3.27
N GLY A 203 3.50 -12.25 3.01
CA GLY A 203 3.18 -13.24 4.05
C GLY A 203 4.35 -13.62 4.96
N ALA A 204 5.59 -13.43 4.50
CA ALA A 204 6.79 -13.72 5.27
C ALA A 204 7.33 -12.49 6.02
N SER A 205 6.77 -11.30 5.77
CA SER A 205 7.23 -10.05 6.35
C SER A 205 6.59 -9.78 7.72
N ARG A 206 7.30 -9.03 8.56
CA ARG A 206 6.86 -8.63 9.90
C ARG A 206 6.74 -7.11 10.07
N SER A 207 7.04 -6.36 9.02
CA SER A 207 6.94 -4.90 8.96
C SER A 207 7.15 -4.42 7.53
N PHE A 208 6.81 -3.17 7.25
CA PHE A 208 7.12 -2.57 5.95
C PHE A 208 8.62 -2.51 5.63
N PRO A 209 9.55 -2.21 6.57
CA PRO A 209 10.98 -2.32 6.30
C PRO A 209 11.45 -3.74 5.96
N ASP A 210 10.89 -4.77 6.60
CA ASP A 210 11.18 -6.17 6.26
C ASP A 210 10.64 -6.51 4.86
N LEU A 211 9.40 -6.09 4.54
CA LEU A 211 8.84 -6.21 3.19
C LEU A 211 9.75 -5.59 2.13
N ALA A 212 10.22 -4.36 2.36
CA ALA A 212 11.11 -3.68 1.43
C ALA A 212 12.42 -4.44 1.18
N THR A 213 13.00 -5.00 2.24
CA THR A 213 14.23 -5.79 2.16
C THR A 213 14.02 -7.05 1.34
N ARG A 214 12.92 -7.78 1.60
CA ARG A 214 12.58 -9.02 0.91
C ARG A 214 12.21 -8.79 -0.56
N ALA A 215 11.36 -7.79 -0.84
CA ALA A 215 10.96 -7.46 -2.20
C ALA A 215 12.16 -7.07 -3.07
N ARG A 216 13.10 -6.28 -2.54
CA ARG A 216 14.33 -5.94 -3.25
C ARG A 216 15.21 -7.16 -3.54
N ALA A 217 15.35 -8.06 -2.59
CA ALA A 217 16.10 -9.32 -2.81
C ALA A 217 15.41 -10.23 -3.83
N CYS A 218 14.08 -10.32 -3.81
CA CYS A 218 13.28 -11.05 -4.78
C CYS A 218 13.50 -10.50 -6.20
N VAL A 219 13.36 -9.19 -6.40
CA VAL A 219 13.59 -8.54 -7.71
C VAL A 219 15.00 -8.83 -8.23
N ALA A 220 16.03 -8.63 -7.40
CA ALA A 220 17.42 -8.87 -7.80
C ALA A 220 17.67 -10.35 -8.18
N THR A 221 17.04 -11.30 -7.47
CA THR A 221 17.13 -12.73 -7.78
C THR A 221 16.47 -13.05 -9.10
N ARG A 222 15.27 -12.51 -9.35
CA ARG A 222 14.50 -12.73 -10.57
C ARG A 222 15.22 -12.15 -11.79
N GLU A 223 15.63 -10.89 -11.72
CA GLU A 223 16.36 -10.24 -12.82
C GLU A 223 17.64 -10.98 -13.18
N LYS A 224 18.38 -11.49 -12.19
CA LYS A 224 19.56 -12.31 -12.42
C LYS A 224 19.21 -13.64 -13.09
N ALA A 225 18.17 -14.32 -12.65
CA ALA A 225 17.73 -15.59 -13.21
C ALA A 225 17.27 -15.46 -14.68
N GLU A 226 16.64 -14.33 -15.00
CA GLU A 226 16.14 -14.04 -16.36
C GLU A 226 17.15 -13.24 -17.22
N HIS A 227 18.38 -13.03 -16.72
CA HIS A 227 19.47 -12.31 -17.41
C HIS A 227 19.10 -10.90 -17.87
N LEU A 228 18.22 -10.21 -17.14
CA LEU A 228 17.78 -8.86 -17.47
C LEU A 228 18.86 -7.83 -17.11
N THR A 229 19.19 -6.97 -18.08
CA THR A 229 20.20 -5.90 -17.89
C THR A 229 19.80 -4.64 -18.63
N PRO A 230 20.05 -3.44 -18.08
CA PRO A 230 20.55 -3.20 -16.72
C PRO A 230 19.50 -3.53 -15.65
N HIS A 231 19.91 -4.01 -14.48
CA HIS A 231 18.99 -4.30 -13.37
C HIS A 231 18.23 -3.05 -12.95
N SER A 232 16.99 -3.22 -12.47
CA SER A 232 16.13 -2.11 -12.01
C SER A 232 16.65 -1.43 -10.74
N GLU A 233 17.28 -2.19 -9.85
CA GLU A 233 17.84 -1.70 -8.58
C GLU A 233 16.80 -0.97 -7.71
N PRO A 234 15.79 -1.66 -7.15
CA PRO A 234 14.77 -1.04 -6.31
C PRO A 234 15.37 -0.26 -5.16
N GLN A 235 14.88 0.97 -4.92
CA GLN A 235 15.40 1.87 -3.90
C GLN A 235 14.51 1.86 -2.66
N PHE A 236 15.13 2.05 -1.50
CA PHE A 236 14.46 2.11 -0.21
C PHE A 236 15.03 3.24 0.64
N TRP A 237 14.16 3.99 1.28
CA TRP A 237 14.51 4.99 2.27
C TRP A 237 13.50 5.01 3.41
N ILE A 238 13.96 5.24 4.64
CA ILE A 238 13.11 5.40 5.81
C ILE A 238 13.62 6.53 6.69
N GLY A 239 12.72 7.44 7.06
CA GLY A 239 12.98 8.53 7.97
C GLY A 239 13.02 8.07 9.44
N PRO A 240 13.74 8.79 10.31
CA PRO A 240 13.96 8.36 11.70
C PRO A 240 12.69 8.25 12.52
N LYS A 241 11.70 9.13 12.31
CA LYS A 241 10.43 9.05 12.99
C LYS A 241 9.56 7.90 12.44
N ALA A 242 9.55 7.69 11.11
CA ALA A 242 8.88 6.54 10.52
C ALA A 242 9.44 5.22 11.06
N LEU A 243 10.78 5.08 11.15
CA LEU A 243 11.40 3.88 11.68
C LEU A 243 10.94 3.56 13.12
N ALA A 244 10.73 4.59 13.94
CA ALA A 244 10.29 4.44 15.32
C ALA A 244 8.78 4.20 15.48
N SER A 245 7.95 4.64 14.53
CA SER A 245 6.49 4.70 14.65
C SER A 245 5.73 3.74 13.76
N LEU A 246 6.37 3.16 12.71
CA LEU A 246 5.71 2.19 11.85
C LEU A 246 5.32 0.93 12.64
N PRO A 247 4.05 0.50 12.61
CA PRO A 247 3.60 -0.68 13.33
C PRO A 247 4.29 -1.96 12.83
N ARG A 248 4.52 -2.90 13.75
CA ARG A 248 4.82 -4.27 13.37
C ARG A 248 3.54 -4.96 12.92
N TRP A 249 3.70 -5.92 12.04
CA TRP A 249 2.59 -6.74 11.57
C TRP A 249 2.24 -7.80 12.62
N PRO A 250 0.97 -8.18 12.71
CA PRO A 250 0.49 -9.22 13.63
C PRO A 250 1.16 -10.57 13.44
#